data_9fbfb04fe2392228337e947e3302cf06
#
_entry.id   9fbfb04fe2392228337e947e3302cf06
#
_cell.length_a   1.000
_cell.length_b   1.000
_cell.length_c   1.000
_cell.angle_alpha   90.00
_cell.angle_beta   90.00
_cell.angle_gamma   90.00
#
_symmetry.space_group_name_H-M   'P 1'
#
loop_
_entity.id
_entity.type
_entity.pdbx_description
1 polymer ?
#
loop_
_entity_poly.entity_id
_entity_poly.type
_entity_poly.pdbx_seq_one_letter_code
_entity_poly.pdbx_strand_id
1 'polypeptide(L)'
;MGHDALRVTLGVGLSLVMMFGAQAEPLPRDELERSCWQRYTRERTQLNMRELTAVDFSNLKPGHRVQSPFLVEFAVRGMGVVPAGKPLLGAGHHHLLVDTRLPMLVSDKIPFSDTHRHFGKGQTFAVLDLPAGRHTLRLLFADHDHRPYFVFSPEITVVVTGKRSTQPLRIDPAQFDASCAAWYQEELSRPRPPGEWVSISNLRDGESVSSPFNLRFSVDGYGVCAAGQSAERSGHFMLEVERDGRRLQALNLSNGATQAHLTIPNGSYQLRLRFVDGATRRDLLPAYESTVVVSGQERL
;
A
#
# COMPACT_ATOMS: atom_id res chain seq x y z
N MET A 1 -1.21 -2.62 74.59
CA MET A 1 -1.94 -3.21 73.42
C MET A 1 -1.97 -2.18 72.36
N GLY A 2 -0.99 -2.25 71.44
CA GLY A 2 -0.85 -1.33 70.30
C GLY A 2 -1.46 -1.97 69.03
N HIS A 3 -2.29 -1.22 68.34
CA HIS A 3 -2.79 -1.59 67.01
C HIS A 3 -1.98 -0.85 65.94
N ASP A 4 -1.11 -1.58 65.28
CA ASP A 4 -0.42 -1.10 64.09
C ASP A 4 -1.34 -1.18 62.88
N ALA A 5 -1.70 -0.03 62.32
CA ALA A 5 -2.47 0.09 61.09
C ALA A 5 -1.52 0.08 59.88
N LEU A 6 -1.54 -1.00 59.11
CA LEU A 6 -0.83 -1.17 57.85
C LEU A 6 -1.42 -0.28 56.79
N ARG A 7 -0.74 0.78 56.37
CA ARG A 7 -1.12 1.61 55.21
C ARG A 7 -0.62 0.94 53.94
N VAL A 8 -1.57 0.39 53.14
CA VAL A 8 -1.31 -0.07 51.79
C VAL A 8 -1.43 1.13 50.85
N THR A 9 -0.30 1.60 50.33
CA THR A 9 -0.27 2.58 49.23
C THR A 9 -0.44 1.86 47.91
N LEU A 10 -1.63 1.98 47.27
CA LEU A 10 -1.83 1.58 45.89
C LEU A 10 -1.10 2.58 44.97
N GLY A 11 0.02 2.17 44.40
CA GLY A 11 0.67 2.89 43.32
C GLY A 11 -0.11 2.65 42.03
N VAL A 12 -0.82 3.66 41.55
CA VAL A 12 -1.41 3.67 40.19
C VAL A 12 -0.25 3.91 39.23
N GLY A 13 0.30 2.84 38.68
CA GLY A 13 1.23 2.92 37.55
C GLY A 13 0.51 3.41 36.30
N LEU A 14 0.71 4.68 35.99
CA LEU A 14 0.26 5.25 34.71
C LEU A 14 1.18 4.69 33.61
N SER A 15 0.76 3.61 32.94
CA SER A 15 1.44 3.12 31.74
C SER A 15 1.24 4.13 30.62
N LEU A 16 2.27 4.96 30.41
CA LEU A 16 2.35 5.84 29.25
C LEU A 16 2.50 4.98 27.99
N VAL A 17 1.41 4.66 27.31
CA VAL A 17 1.44 4.06 25.98
C VAL A 17 1.96 5.14 25.05
N MET A 18 3.27 5.11 24.78
CA MET A 18 3.83 5.91 23.69
C MET A 18 3.27 5.35 22.39
N MET A 19 2.28 6.03 21.84
CA MET A 19 1.87 5.82 20.46
C MET A 19 2.99 6.34 19.55
N PHE A 20 3.89 5.46 19.17
CA PHE A 20 4.82 5.76 18.10
C PHE A 20 4.00 5.87 16.81
N GLY A 21 3.93 7.07 16.22
CA GLY A 21 3.40 7.26 14.88
C GLY A 21 4.12 6.31 13.92
N ALA A 22 3.43 5.85 12.89
CA ALA A 22 4.04 5.03 11.85
C ALA A 22 5.12 5.88 11.16
N GLN A 23 6.38 5.63 11.51
CA GLN A 23 7.50 6.31 10.86
C GLN A 23 7.67 5.75 9.46
N ALA A 24 7.95 6.66 8.52
CA ALA A 24 8.28 6.27 7.16
C ALA A 24 9.49 5.34 7.12
N GLU A 25 9.44 4.36 6.25
CA GLU A 25 10.57 3.47 6.03
C GLU A 25 11.75 4.29 5.46
N PRO A 26 12.90 4.34 6.14
CA PRO A 26 14.04 5.12 5.68
C PRO A 26 14.68 4.50 4.44
N LEU A 27 15.38 5.31 3.67
CA LEU A 27 16.28 4.78 2.63
C LEU A 27 17.27 3.79 3.24
N PRO A 28 17.68 2.74 2.50
CA PRO A 28 18.67 1.79 2.96
C PRO A 28 19.95 2.48 3.45
N ARG A 29 20.52 1.99 4.55
CA ARG A 29 21.78 2.52 5.09
C ARG A 29 22.97 2.08 4.27
N ASP A 30 22.94 0.85 3.75
CA ASP A 30 23.94 0.34 2.83
C ASP A 30 23.89 1.12 1.51
N GLU A 31 25.07 1.50 0.98
CA GLU A 31 25.18 2.35 -0.21
C GLU A 31 24.75 1.62 -1.49
N LEU A 32 25.06 0.34 -1.61
CA LEU A 32 24.66 -0.47 -2.78
C LEU A 32 23.13 -0.68 -2.79
N GLU A 33 22.55 -0.99 -1.63
CA GLU A 33 21.10 -1.15 -1.49
C GLU A 33 20.38 0.18 -1.76
N ARG A 34 20.91 1.30 -1.26
CA ARG A 34 20.38 2.64 -1.52
C ARG A 34 20.44 2.99 -2.99
N SER A 35 21.59 2.77 -3.62
CA SER A 35 21.78 3.00 -5.06
C SER A 35 20.83 2.14 -5.89
N CYS A 36 20.70 0.86 -5.52
CA CYS A 36 19.76 -0.06 -6.14
C CYS A 36 18.31 0.41 -5.99
N TRP A 37 17.89 0.78 -4.78
CA TRP A 37 16.53 1.28 -4.54
C TRP A 37 16.22 2.52 -5.38
N GLN A 38 17.10 3.50 -5.40
CA GLN A 38 16.95 4.74 -6.14
C GLN A 38 16.92 4.54 -7.66
N ARG A 39 17.62 3.53 -8.18
CA ARG A 39 17.59 3.17 -9.61
C ARG A 39 16.17 2.92 -10.12
N TYR A 40 15.30 2.40 -9.28
CA TYR A 40 13.92 2.06 -9.64
C TYR A 40 12.89 3.10 -9.19
N THR A 41 13.30 4.24 -8.63
CA THR A 41 12.37 5.28 -8.15
C THR A 41 11.40 5.71 -9.24
N ARG A 42 11.90 6.04 -10.43
CA ARG A 42 11.06 6.45 -11.55
C ARG A 42 10.01 5.40 -11.91
N GLU A 43 10.40 4.15 -11.94
CA GLU A 43 9.49 3.05 -12.24
C GLU A 43 8.36 2.95 -11.20
N ARG A 44 8.67 3.14 -9.92
CA ARG A 44 7.67 3.09 -8.85
C ARG A 44 6.75 4.30 -8.83
N THR A 45 7.24 5.46 -9.27
CA THR A 45 6.55 6.75 -9.11
C THR A 45 5.99 7.32 -10.41
N GLN A 46 6.35 6.76 -11.56
CA GLN A 46 5.84 7.24 -12.85
C GLN A 46 4.32 7.10 -12.95
N LEU A 47 3.73 8.02 -13.70
CA LEU A 47 2.33 8.00 -14.05
C LEU A 47 2.12 7.18 -15.31
N ASN A 48 1.15 6.29 -15.26
CA ASN A 48 0.63 5.70 -16.46
C ASN A 48 -0.64 6.47 -16.88
N MET A 49 -0.51 7.37 -17.84
CA MET A 49 -1.61 8.21 -18.32
C MET A 49 -2.42 7.57 -19.48
N ARG A 50 -2.04 6.36 -19.91
CA ARG A 50 -2.66 5.72 -21.08
C ARG A 50 -4.10 5.29 -20.86
N GLU A 51 -4.46 4.97 -19.61
CA GLU A 51 -5.79 4.50 -19.27
C GLU A 51 -6.37 5.35 -18.13
N LEU A 52 -7.61 5.82 -18.29
CA LEU A 52 -8.31 6.60 -17.26
C LEU A 52 -8.72 5.72 -16.08
N THR A 53 -9.07 4.46 -16.36
CA THR A 53 -9.48 3.47 -15.38
C THR A 53 -8.61 2.22 -15.55
N ALA A 54 -7.93 1.80 -14.51
CA ALA A 54 -7.08 0.62 -14.54
C ALA A 54 -6.95 -0.02 -13.15
N VAL A 55 -6.74 -1.32 -13.16
CA VAL A 55 -6.35 -2.11 -11.99
C VAL A 55 -5.04 -2.81 -12.30
N ASP A 56 -4.09 -2.77 -11.37
CA ASP A 56 -2.75 -3.30 -11.57
C ASP A 56 -2.12 -3.79 -10.27
N PHE A 57 -1.10 -4.64 -10.39
CA PHE A 57 -0.18 -4.91 -9.30
C PHE A 57 0.82 -3.76 -9.19
N SER A 58 0.97 -3.18 -8.00
CA SER A 58 1.90 -2.07 -7.83
C SER A 58 3.33 -2.52 -7.52
N ASN A 59 3.50 -3.75 -7.04
CA ASN A 59 4.78 -4.28 -6.58
C ASN A 59 5.25 -5.54 -7.33
N LEU A 60 4.41 -6.14 -8.16
CA LEU A 60 4.75 -7.36 -8.90
C LEU A 60 4.72 -7.14 -10.41
N LYS A 61 5.60 -7.83 -11.13
CA LYS A 61 5.69 -7.82 -12.59
C LYS A 61 5.75 -9.24 -13.14
N PRO A 62 5.44 -9.44 -14.44
CA PRO A 62 5.61 -10.73 -15.09
C PRO A 62 7.03 -11.28 -14.90
N GLY A 63 7.13 -12.53 -14.49
CA GLY A 63 8.40 -13.23 -14.29
C GLY A 63 9.09 -12.99 -12.94
N HIS A 64 8.53 -12.15 -12.05
CA HIS A 64 9.11 -11.94 -10.73
C HIS A 64 9.27 -13.26 -9.97
N ARG A 65 10.42 -13.40 -9.33
CA ARG A 65 10.75 -14.51 -8.43
C ARG A 65 10.50 -14.05 -7.00
N VAL A 66 9.64 -14.75 -6.29
CA VAL A 66 9.22 -14.40 -4.93
C VAL A 66 9.40 -15.57 -3.97
N GLN A 67 9.58 -15.29 -2.70
CA GLN A 67 9.60 -16.28 -1.62
C GLN A 67 8.27 -16.21 -0.84
N SER A 68 7.68 -17.37 -0.55
CA SER A 68 6.40 -17.49 0.15
C SER A 68 6.59 -17.44 1.68
N PRO A 69 5.76 -16.69 2.44
CA PRO A 69 4.69 -15.82 1.96
C PRO A 69 5.21 -14.52 1.32
N PHE A 70 4.44 -13.92 0.42
CA PHE A 70 4.83 -12.68 -0.27
C PHE A 70 3.69 -11.66 -0.32
N LEU A 71 4.08 -10.39 -0.35
CA LEU A 71 3.18 -9.24 -0.45
C LEU A 71 2.69 -9.06 -1.89
N VAL A 72 1.41 -8.79 -2.04
CA VAL A 72 0.77 -8.36 -3.29
C VAL A 72 0.03 -7.05 -3.02
N GLU A 73 0.50 -5.96 -3.58
CA GLU A 73 -0.14 -4.65 -3.46
C GLU A 73 -1.07 -4.37 -4.63
N PHE A 74 -2.23 -3.84 -4.32
CA PHE A 74 -3.28 -3.52 -5.29
C PHE A 74 -3.21 -2.05 -5.65
N ALA A 75 -3.33 -1.74 -6.93
CA ALA A 75 -3.49 -0.39 -7.43
C ALA A 75 -4.78 -0.30 -8.24
N VAL A 76 -5.55 0.75 -8.00
CA VAL A 76 -6.70 1.12 -8.82
C VAL A 76 -6.62 2.59 -9.15
N ARG A 77 -6.87 2.94 -10.42
CA ARG A 77 -6.93 4.31 -10.92
C ARG A 77 -8.30 4.61 -11.50
N GLY A 78 -8.77 5.83 -11.32
CA GLY A 78 -10.06 6.28 -11.86
C GLY A 78 -11.29 5.75 -11.13
N MET A 79 -11.10 4.89 -10.12
CA MET A 79 -12.16 4.34 -9.29
C MET A 79 -11.78 4.41 -7.82
N GLY A 80 -12.78 4.44 -6.95
CA GLY A 80 -12.59 4.37 -5.50
C GLY A 80 -12.64 2.93 -4.96
N VAL A 81 -11.89 2.66 -3.90
CA VAL A 81 -12.02 1.43 -3.13
C VAL A 81 -13.08 1.63 -2.06
N VAL A 82 -14.04 0.70 -1.98
CA VAL A 82 -15.09 0.68 -0.96
C VAL A 82 -15.38 -0.76 -0.55
N PRO A 83 -15.87 -1.00 0.67
CA PRO A 83 -16.25 -2.34 1.09
C PRO A 83 -17.40 -2.92 0.26
N ALA A 84 -17.42 -4.25 0.13
CA ALA A 84 -18.54 -4.97 -0.46
C ALA A 84 -19.86 -4.61 0.25
N GLY A 85 -20.99 -4.61 -0.47
CA GLY A 85 -22.29 -4.21 0.06
C GLY A 85 -22.48 -2.69 0.21
N LYS A 86 -21.48 -1.87 -0.16
CA LYS A 86 -21.57 -0.39 -0.15
C LYS A 86 -21.70 0.14 -1.58
N PRO A 87 -22.93 0.42 -2.07
CA PRO A 87 -23.14 0.91 -3.42
C PRO A 87 -22.57 2.33 -3.56
N LEU A 88 -21.66 2.50 -4.52
CA LEU A 88 -21.13 3.80 -4.92
C LEU A 88 -20.74 3.73 -6.39
N LEU A 89 -21.24 4.68 -7.17
CA LEU A 89 -20.88 4.77 -8.57
C LEU A 89 -19.37 5.07 -8.73
N GLY A 90 -18.70 4.33 -9.61
CA GLY A 90 -17.27 4.49 -9.84
C GLY A 90 -16.39 3.97 -8.71
N ALA A 91 -16.92 3.07 -7.87
CA ALA A 91 -16.17 2.46 -6.77
C ALA A 91 -16.50 0.97 -6.63
N GLY A 92 -15.62 0.25 -5.95
CA GLY A 92 -15.77 -1.18 -5.74
C GLY A 92 -14.62 -1.75 -4.91
N HIS A 93 -14.38 -3.04 -5.04
CA HIS A 93 -13.35 -3.74 -4.29
C HIS A 93 -12.58 -4.75 -5.15
N HIS A 94 -11.41 -5.12 -4.65
CA HIS A 94 -10.52 -6.02 -5.36
C HIS A 94 -10.90 -7.49 -5.18
N HIS A 95 -10.75 -8.26 -6.27
CA HIS A 95 -10.62 -9.70 -6.28
C HIS A 95 -9.28 -10.08 -6.89
N LEU A 96 -8.70 -11.18 -6.43
CA LEU A 96 -7.47 -11.73 -6.97
C LEU A 96 -7.73 -13.15 -7.47
N LEU A 97 -7.49 -13.34 -8.75
CA LEU A 97 -7.53 -14.63 -9.41
C LEU A 97 -6.14 -15.25 -9.33
N VAL A 98 -6.09 -16.48 -8.81
CA VAL A 98 -4.86 -17.27 -8.67
C VAL A 98 -5.04 -18.55 -9.47
N ASP A 99 -4.21 -18.77 -10.49
CA ASP A 99 -4.22 -19.97 -11.35
C ASP A 99 -5.58 -20.27 -11.96
N THR A 100 -6.36 -19.24 -12.26
CA THR A 100 -7.69 -19.38 -12.83
C THR A 100 -7.99 -18.26 -13.84
N ARG A 101 -8.99 -18.50 -14.69
CA ARG A 101 -9.39 -17.59 -15.76
C ARG A 101 -10.37 -16.53 -15.26
N LEU A 102 -10.50 -15.45 -16.04
CA LEU A 102 -11.54 -14.45 -15.83
C LEU A 102 -12.93 -15.09 -15.91
N PRO A 103 -13.91 -14.57 -15.13
CA PRO A 103 -15.32 -14.89 -15.35
C PRO A 103 -15.75 -14.61 -16.79
N MET A 104 -16.61 -15.45 -17.34
CA MET A 104 -17.05 -15.31 -18.74
C MET A 104 -18.06 -14.18 -18.92
N LEU A 105 -18.84 -13.87 -17.88
CA LEU A 105 -19.93 -12.89 -17.95
C LEU A 105 -19.81 -11.89 -16.79
N VAL A 106 -20.02 -10.62 -17.10
CA VAL A 106 -20.09 -9.55 -16.08
C VAL A 106 -21.35 -9.61 -15.23
N SER A 107 -22.38 -10.32 -15.70
CA SER A 107 -23.61 -10.54 -14.93
C SER A 107 -23.41 -11.49 -13.76
N ASP A 108 -22.39 -12.34 -13.83
CA ASP A 108 -22.18 -13.38 -12.85
C ASP A 108 -21.39 -12.85 -11.66
N LYS A 109 -21.84 -13.18 -10.47
CA LYS A 109 -21.09 -12.89 -9.25
C LYS A 109 -19.80 -13.69 -9.22
N ILE A 110 -18.71 -13.02 -8.86
CA ILE A 110 -17.41 -13.69 -8.68
C ILE A 110 -17.53 -14.67 -7.52
N PRO A 111 -17.19 -15.96 -7.72
CA PRO A 111 -17.21 -16.94 -6.62
C PRO A 111 -16.11 -16.64 -5.60
N PHE A 112 -16.25 -17.19 -4.39
CA PHE A 112 -15.24 -17.12 -3.34
C PHE A 112 -14.60 -18.49 -3.19
N SER A 113 -13.28 -18.55 -3.40
CA SER A 113 -12.48 -19.77 -3.28
C SER A 113 -11.00 -19.41 -3.12
N ASP A 114 -10.16 -20.41 -2.96
CA ASP A 114 -8.71 -20.21 -2.93
C ASP A 114 -8.16 -19.64 -4.24
N THR A 115 -8.85 -19.88 -5.36
CA THR A 115 -8.48 -19.35 -6.67
C THR A 115 -9.18 -18.02 -7.02
N HIS A 116 -10.23 -17.65 -6.29
CA HIS A 116 -10.97 -16.39 -6.44
C HIS A 116 -11.01 -15.67 -5.08
N ARG A 117 -9.89 -15.04 -4.72
CA ARG A 117 -9.75 -14.39 -3.41
C ARG A 117 -10.46 -13.04 -3.39
N HIS A 118 -11.22 -12.81 -2.33
CA HIS A 118 -12.09 -11.65 -2.16
C HIS A 118 -11.53 -10.68 -1.12
N PHE A 119 -11.48 -9.40 -1.46
CA PHE A 119 -10.99 -8.31 -0.60
C PHE A 119 -12.08 -7.26 -0.33
N GLY A 120 -13.22 -7.74 0.12
CA GLY A 120 -14.44 -6.95 0.30
C GLY A 120 -14.50 -6.08 1.57
N LYS A 121 -13.38 -5.92 2.29
CA LYS A 121 -13.30 -4.96 3.41
C LYS A 121 -12.58 -3.66 3.02
N GLY A 122 -12.27 -3.46 1.73
CA GLY A 122 -11.54 -2.28 1.27
C GLY A 122 -10.02 -2.39 1.46
N GLN A 123 -9.48 -3.61 1.41
CA GLN A 123 -8.04 -3.86 1.54
C GLN A 123 -7.26 -3.28 0.34
N THR A 124 -6.05 -2.83 0.61
CA THR A 124 -5.12 -2.27 -0.38
C THR A 124 -4.01 -3.23 -0.78
N PHE A 125 -3.89 -4.35 -0.07
CA PHE A 125 -2.90 -5.39 -0.31
C PHE A 125 -3.35 -6.74 0.27
N ALA A 126 -2.61 -7.79 -0.08
CA ALA A 126 -2.72 -9.12 0.53
C ALA A 126 -1.34 -9.75 0.71
N VAL A 127 -1.25 -10.70 1.63
CA VAL A 127 -0.10 -11.61 1.75
C VAL A 127 -0.53 -12.98 1.26
N LEU A 128 0.18 -13.50 0.25
CA LEU A 128 -0.09 -14.81 -0.34
C LEU A 128 0.91 -15.84 0.18
N ASP A 129 0.40 -16.98 0.63
CA ASP A 129 1.20 -18.18 0.88
C ASP A 129 0.85 -19.22 -0.20
N LEU A 130 1.71 -19.35 -1.19
CA LEU A 130 1.57 -20.29 -2.31
C LEU A 130 2.73 -21.28 -2.31
N PRO A 131 2.51 -22.50 -2.79
CA PRO A 131 3.57 -23.51 -2.92
C PRO A 131 4.64 -23.06 -3.94
N ALA A 132 5.82 -23.67 -3.89
CA ALA A 132 6.85 -23.45 -4.90
C ALA A 132 6.35 -23.88 -6.28
N GLY A 133 6.60 -23.02 -7.28
CA GLY A 133 6.12 -23.23 -8.64
C GLY A 133 5.82 -21.94 -9.39
N ARG A 134 5.26 -22.08 -10.58
CA ARG A 134 4.77 -20.98 -11.39
C ARG A 134 3.29 -20.77 -11.09
N HIS A 135 2.91 -19.52 -10.81
CA HIS A 135 1.53 -19.14 -10.54
C HIS A 135 1.12 -17.98 -11.43
N THR A 136 -0.09 -18.03 -11.94
CA THR A 136 -0.69 -16.89 -12.62
C THR A 136 -1.53 -16.06 -11.64
N LEU A 137 -1.36 -14.75 -11.71
CA LEU A 137 -2.10 -13.80 -10.88
C LEU A 137 -2.79 -12.77 -11.78
N ARG A 138 -4.02 -12.40 -11.44
CA ARG A 138 -4.75 -11.32 -12.08
C ARG A 138 -5.65 -10.61 -11.09
N LEU A 139 -5.60 -9.29 -11.04
CA LEU A 139 -6.55 -8.49 -10.29
C LEU A 139 -7.81 -8.24 -11.12
N LEU A 140 -8.95 -8.30 -10.46
CA LEU A 140 -10.25 -7.99 -11.02
C LEU A 140 -10.96 -7.06 -10.04
N PHE A 141 -11.62 -6.02 -10.55
CA PHE A 141 -12.37 -5.07 -9.72
C PHE A 141 -13.87 -5.33 -9.87
N ALA A 142 -14.57 -5.35 -8.76
CA ALA A 142 -16.00 -5.68 -8.71
C ALA A 142 -16.80 -4.61 -7.96
N ASP A 143 -18.08 -4.53 -8.31
CA ASP A 143 -19.04 -3.65 -7.64
C ASP A 143 -19.41 -4.18 -6.24
N HIS A 144 -20.29 -3.43 -5.56
CA HIS A 144 -20.78 -3.75 -4.22
C HIS A 144 -21.49 -5.12 -4.12
N ASP A 145 -21.98 -5.67 -5.22
CA ASP A 145 -22.68 -6.96 -5.33
C ASP A 145 -21.82 -8.08 -5.91
N HIS A 146 -20.49 -7.87 -5.97
CA HIS A 146 -19.47 -8.81 -6.49
C HIS A 146 -19.59 -9.08 -8.00
N ARG A 147 -20.19 -8.17 -8.74
CA ARG A 147 -20.22 -8.25 -10.20
C ARG A 147 -18.99 -7.58 -10.77
N PRO A 148 -18.25 -8.25 -11.66
CA PRO A 148 -17.03 -7.67 -12.18
C PRO A 148 -17.32 -6.45 -13.04
N TYR A 149 -16.60 -5.35 -12.81
CA TYR A 149 -16.37 -4.36 -13.83
C TYR A 149 -15.47 -5.00 -14.89
N PHE A 150 -15.53 -4.54 -16.16
CA PHE A 150 -14.50 -4.93 -17.14
C PHE A 150 -13.17 -4.24 -16.89
N VAL A 151 -12.79 -4.10 -15.62
CA VAL A 151 -11.56 -3.48 -15.15
C VAL A 151 -10.74 -4.55 -14.44
N PHE A 152 -9.71 -5.02 -15.11
CA PHE A 152 -8.83 -6.08 -14.61
C PHE A 152 -7.39 -5.82 -15.06
N SER A 153 -6.44 -6.35 -14.31
CA SER A 153 -5.03 -6.27 -14.67
C SER A 153 -4.68 -7.22 -15.83
N PRO A 154 -3.59 -6.97 -16.54
CA PRO A 154 -2.91 -8.03 -17.28
C PRO A 154 -2.68 -9.23 -16.36
N GLU A 155 -2.72 -10.44 -16.92
CA GLU A 155 -2.24 -11.63 -16.20
C GLU A 155 -0.73 -11.59 -16.08
N ILE A 156 -0.23 -11.77 -14.88
CA ILE A 156 1.20 -11.94 -14.65
C ILE A 156 1.50 -13.35 -14.17
N THR A 157 2.65 -13.88 -14.56
CA THR A 157 3.19 -15.10 -13.97
C THR A 157 4.26 -14.72 -12.97
N VAL A 158 4.15 -15.22 -11.73
CA VAL A 158 5.22 -15.17 -10.73
C VAL A 158 5.80 -16.57 -10.51
N VAL A 159 7.06 -16.62 -10.07
CA VAL A 159 7.73 -17.88 -9.74
C VAL A 159 8.00 -17.90 -8.23
N VAL A 160 7.24 -18.70 -7.51
CA VAL A 160 7.49 -18.95 -6.08
C VAL A 160 8.69 -19.89 -5.95
N THR A 161 9.78 -19.40 -5.37
CA THR A 161 11.04 -20.15 -5.27
C THR A 161 11.15 -21.02 -4.02
N GLY A 162 10.16 -20.97 -3.14
CA GLY A 162 10.10 -21.69 -1.89
C GLY A 162 9.72 -20.80 -0.72
N LYS A 163 9.95 -21.29 0.48
CA LYS A 163 9.68 -20.53 1.71
C LYS A 163 10.69 -19.39 1.89
N ARG A 164 10.23 -18.30 2.49
CA ARG A 164 11.04 -17.11 2.75
C ARG A 164 12.21 -17.42 3.66
N SER A 165 13.40 -17.02 3.22
CA SER A 165 14.63 -17.12 3.99
C SER A 165 14.63 -16.09 5.13
N THR A 166 15.20 -16.46 6.26
CA THR A 166 15.50 -15.51 7.36
C THR A 166 16.75 -14.66 7.08
N GLN A 167 17.57 -15.07 6.13
CA GLN A 167 18.75 -14.30 5.72
C GLN A 167 18.37 -13.33 4.60
N PRO A 168 18.64 -12.02 4.76
CA PRO A 168 18.37 -11.04 3.71
C PRO A 168 19.26 -11.29 2.49
N LEU A 169 18.74 -11.04 1.31
CA LEU A 169 19.55 -10.96 0.10
C LEU A 169 20.55 -9.82 0.22
N ARG A 170 21.75 -10.04 -0.33
CA ARG A 170 22.80 -9.00 -0.41
C ARG A 170 23.09 -8.68 -1.85
N ILE A 171 23.45 -7.43 -2.10
CA ILE A 171 23.89 -6.98 -3.42
C ILE A 171 25.37 -7.28 -3.57
N ASP A 172 25.72 -8.04 -4.63
CA ASP A 172 27.10 -8.32 -5.00
C ASP A 172 27.61 -7.20 -5.92
N PRO A 173 28.60 -6.42 -5.51
CA PRO A 173 29.15 -5.35 -6.35
C PRO A 173 29.75 -5.85 -7.65
N ALA A 174 30.26 -7.09 -7.71
CA ALA A 174 30.78 -7.69 -8.93
C ALA A 174 29.70 -8.09 -9.94
N GLN A 175 28.47 -8.29 -9.45
CA GLN A 175 27.29 -8.61 -10.25
C GLN A 175 26.12 -7.67 -9.91
N PHE A 176 26.41 -6.38 -9.82
CA PHE A 176 25.49 -5.38 -9.30
C PHE A 176 24.11 -5.44 -9.98
N ASP A 177 24.05 -5.45 -11.30
CA ASP A 177 22.76 -5.40 -12.01
C ASP A 177 21.84 -6.59 -11.68
N ALA A 178 22.36 -7.79 -11.68
CA ALA A 178 21.58 -9.00 -11.41
C ALA A 178 21.20 -9.12 -9.93
N SER A 179 22.15 -8.86 -9.03
CA SER A 179 21.91 -8.95 -7.59
C SER A 179 21.03 -7.81 -7.08
N CYS A 180 21.15 -6.61 -7.63
CA CYS A 180 20.25 -5.49 -7.36
C CYS A 180 18.80 -5.83 -7.80
N ALA A 181 18.62 -6.35 -9.01
CA ALA A 181 17.27 -6.73 -9.46
C ALA A 181 16.62 -7.78 -8.55
N ALA A 182 17.38 -8.79 -8.13
CA ALA A 182 16.89 -9.83 -7.22
C ALA A 182 16.57 -9.25 -5.82
N TRP A 183 17.46 -8.43 -5.28
CA TRP A 183 17.27 -7.75 -4.01
C TRP A 183 16.03 -6.83 -4.05
N TYR A 184 15.88 -6.06 -5.12
CA TYR A 184 14.75 -5.15 -5.28
C TYR A 184 13.40 -5.89 -5.36
N GLN A 185 13.33 -7.01 -6.10
CA GLN A 185 12.13 -7.84 -6.15
C GLN A 185 11.77 -8.40 -4.77
N GLU A 186 12.78 -8.82 -3.99
CA GLU A 186 12.59 -9.29 -2.63
C GLU A 186 12.05 -8.17 -1.72
N GLU A 187 12.61 -6.96 -1.79
CA GLU A 187 12.15 -5.81 -1.01
C GLU A 187 10.68 -5.46 -1.32
N LEU A 188 10.29 -5.44 -2.60
CA LEU A 188 8.92 -5.16 -3.01
C LEU A 188 7.92 -6.24 -2.61
N SER A 189 8.36 -7.49 -2.50
CA SER A 189 7.49 -8.64 -2.20
C SER A 189 7.55 -9.07 -0.74
N ARG A 190 8.34 -8.40 0.10
CA ARG A 190 8.44 -8.73 1.52
C ARG A 190 7.17 -8.33 2.26
N PRO A 191 6.51 -9.27 2.97
CA PRO A 191 5.39 -8.93 3.84
C PRO A 191 5.81 -7.94 4.92
N ARG A 192 4.97 -6.95 5.15
CA ARG A 192 5.12 -6.04 6.27
C ARG A 192 4.56 -6.69 7.54
N PRO A 193 5.07 -6.33 8.71
CA PRO A 193 4.47 -6.76 9.97
C PRO A 193 2.98 -6.39 10.01
N PRO A 194 2.10 -7.34 10.38
CA PRO A 194 0.69 -7.03 10.55
C PRO A 194 0.50 -6.03 11.69
N GLY A 195 -0.51 -5.17 11.56
CA GLY A 195 -0.77 -4.18 12.60
C GLY A 195 -1.86 -3.19 12.23
N GLU A 196 -1.82 -2.04 12.86
CA GLU A 196 -2.68 -0.90 12.58
C GLU A 196 -1.79 0.26 12.14
N TRP A 197 -1.63 0.41 10.84
CA TRP A 197 -0.77 1.44 10.26
C TRP A 197 -1.27 1.94 8.91
N VAL A 198 -0.85 3.14 8.56
CA VAL A 198 -1.00 3.77 7.24
C VAL A 198 0.39 4.05 6.68
N SER A 199 0.57 3.96 5.36
CA SER A 199 1.88 4.24 4.73
C SER A 199 1.76 4.69 3.28
N ILE A 200 2.79 5.39 2.81
CA ILE A 200 3.09 5.57 1.39
C ILE A 200 3.91 4.35 0.96
N SER A 201 3.35 3.53 0.05
CA SER A 201 3.93 2.22 -0.22
C SER A 201 5.03 2.21 -1.27
N ASN A 202 5.11 3.25 -2.10
CA ASN A 202 6.04 3.30 -3.23
C ASN A 202 7.19 4.30 -3.08
N LEU A 203 7.33 4.94 -1.91
CA LEU A 203 8.44 5.82 -1.57
C LEU A 203 8.96 5.54 -0.16
N ARG A 204 10.25 5.76 0.02
CA ARG A 204 10.93 5.79 1.31
C ARG A 204 11.23 7.23 1.74
N ASP A 205 11.45 7.42 3.03
CA ASP A 205 11.76 8.74 3.59
C ASP A 205 13.05 9.31 3.00
N GLY A 206 13.01 10.57 2.55
CA GLY A 206 14.13 11.26 1.93
C GLY A 206 14.40 10.90 0.46
N GLU A 207 13.55 10.11 -0.17
CA GLU A 207 13.76 9.69 -1.56
C GLU A 207 13.59 10.85 -2.55
N SER A 208 14.43 10.85 -3.60
CA SER A 208 14.38 11.83 -4.70
C SER A 208 13.47 11.35 -5.82
N VAL A 209 12.60 12.23 -6.30
CA VAL A 209 11.66 11.96 -7.40
C VAL A 209 11.72 13.06 -8.46
N SER A 210 11.23 12.75 -9.66
CA SER A 210 10.93 13.75 -10.69
C SER A 210 9.44 14.08 -10.67
N SER A 211 9.08 15.36 -10.85
CA SER A 211 7.69 15.81 -10.95
C SER A 211 7.25 15.83 -12.42
N PRO A 212 6.01 15.40 -12.75
CA PRO A 212 4.99 14.88 -11.86
C PRO A 212 5.25 13.44 -11.41
N PHE A 213 4.73 13.07 -10.24
CA PHE A 213 4.89 11.71 -9.69
C PHE A 213 3.63 11.21 -8.99
N ASN A 214 3.53 9.90 -8.86
CA ASN A 214 2.41 9.23 -8.21
C ASN A 214 2.81 8.66 -6.85
N LEU A 215 1.96 8.88 -5.86
CA LEU A 215 2.03 8.26 -4.53
C LEU A 215 0.96 7.19 -4.42
N ARG A 216 1.30 6.05 -3.81
CA ARG A 216 0.36 4.96 -3.51
C ARG A 216 0.27 4.77 -2.02
N PHE A 217 -0.95 4.53 -1.54
CA PHE A 217 -1.26 4.46 -0.12
C PHE A 217 -1.74 3.07 0.26
N SER A 218 -1.27 2.61 1.40
CA SER A 218 -1.67 1.34 1.99
C SER A 218 -2.10 1.55 3.44
N VAL A 219 -3.05 0.73 3.89
CA VAL A 219 -3.52 0.69 5.27
C VAL A 219 -3.66 -0.76 5.71
N ASP A 220 -3.24 -1.08 6.93
CA ASP A 220 -3.47 -2.37 7.56
C ASP A 220 -4.29 -2.22 8.84
N GLY A 221 -5.04 -3.28 9.19
CA GLY A 221 -5.99 -3.28 10.29
C GLY A 221 -7.31 -2.55 10.01
N TYR A 222 -7.40 -1.81 8.91
CA TYR A 222 -8.57 -1.07 8.44
C TYR A 222 -8.80 -1.31 6.94
N GLY A 223 -9.99 -0.93 6.47
CA GLY A 223 -10.33 -0.94 5.05
C GLY A 223 -10.59 0.47 4.52
N VAL A 224 -10.33 0.68 3.23
CA VAL A 224 -10.68 1.93 2.56
C VAL A 224 -12.19 1.98 2.34
N CYS A 225 -12.79 3.16 2.60
CA CYS A 225 -14.20 3.46 2.37
C CYS A 225 -14.34 4.91 1.93
N ALA A 226 -15.30 5.22 1.09
CA ALA A 226 -15.59 6.59 0.72
C ALA A 226 -16.19 7.38 1.90
N ALA A 227 -15.96 8.69 1.94
CA ALA A 227 -16.57 9.57 2.92
C ALA A 227 -18.10 9.53 2.80
N GLY A 228 -18.78 9.64 3.95
CA GLY A 228 -20.25 9.52 4.02
C GLY A 228 -20.77 8.08 4.01
N GLN A 229 -19.91 7.10 3.72
CA GLN A 229 -20.24 5.69 3.92
C GLN A 229 -19.60 5.21 5.23
N SER A 230 -20.34 4.51 6.04
CA SER A 230 -19.82 3.90 7.26
C SER A 230 -19.68 2.38 7.06
N ALA A 231 -18.51 1.87 7.38
CA ALA A 231 -18.24 0.45 7.55
C ALA A 231 -17.34 0.30 8.77
N GLU A 232 -17.47 -0.83 9.45
CA GLU A 232 -16.64 -1.09 10.62
C GLU A 232 -15.15 -1.05 10.24
N ARG A 233 -14.33 -0.37 11.04
CA ARG A 233 -12.89 -0.24 10.84
C ARG A 233 -12.53 0.22 9.42
N SER A 234 -13.17 1.29 8.97
CA SER A 234 -12.91 1.83 7.64
C SER A 234 -12.80 3.35 7.63
N GLY A 235 -12.09 3.87 6.64
CA GLY A 235 -11.86 5.30 6.45
C GLY A 235 -11.30 5.61 5.07
N HIS A 236 -10.85 6.85 4.89
CA HIS A 236 -10.22 7.28 3.64
C HIS A 236 -8.93 8.05 3.91
N PHE A 237 -8.11 8.16 2.89
CA PHE A 237 -6.83 8.85 2.96
C PHE A 237 -7.00 10.37 2.82
N MET A 238 -6.17 11.10 3.55
CA MET A 238 -5.91 12.52 3.36
C MET A 238 -4.41 12.76 3.28
N LEU A 239 -3.96 13.43 2.25
CA LEU A 239 -2.54 13.78 2.07
C LEU A 239 -2.36 15.28 2.23
N GLU A 240 -1.47 15.67 3.11
CA GLU A 240 -1.01 17.05 3.27
C GLU A 240 0.44 17.16 2.75
N VAL A 241 0.70 18.19 1.96
CA VAL A 241 2.01 18.48 1.39
C VAL A 241 2.46 19.82 1.94
N GLU A 242 3.60 19.85 2.62
CA GLU A 242 4.14 21.04 3.28
C GLU A 242 5.56 21.34 2.80
N ARG A 243 5.91 22.62 2.80
CA ARG A 243 7.26 23.11 2.56
C ARG A 243 7.53 24.31 3.45
N ASP A 244 8.69 24.32 4.08
CA ASP A 244 9.13 25.43 4.97
C ASP A 244 8.07 25.74 6.06
N GLY A 245 7.45 24.72 6.63
CA GLY A 245 6.42 24.84 7.66
C GLY A 245 5.07 25.38 7.16
N ARG A 246 4.88 25.49 5.85
CA ARG A 246 3.63 25.94 5.25
C ARG A 246 2.98 24.82 4.46
N ARG A 247 1.69 24.60 4.70
CA ARG A 247 0.89 23.68 3.90
C ARG A 247 0.64 24.29 2.52
N LEU A 248 1.11 23.60 1.49
CA LEU A 248 0.93 24.01 0.09
C LEU A 248 -0.30 23.34 -0.53
N GLN A 249 -0.57 22.09 -0.15
CA GLN A 249 -1.65 21.32 -0.71
C GLN A 249 -2.24 20.38 0.33
N ALA A 250 -3.55 20.18 0.27
CA ALA A 250 -4.25 19.12 1.01
C ALA A 250 -5.19 18.40 0.04
N LEU A 251 -4.99 17.08 -0.09
CA LEU A 251 -5.82 16.22 -0.92
C LEU A 251 -6.70 15.36 -0.01
N ASN A 252 -8.00 15.50 -0.16
CA ASN A 252 -8.97 14.65 0.51
C ASN A 252 -9.46 13.58 -0.46
N LEU A 253 -9.02 12.34 -0.28
CA LEU A 253 -9.37 11.22 -1.14
C LEU A 253 -10.70 10.58 -0.70
N SER A 254 -11.67 11.43 -0.50
CA SER A 254 -13.00 11.07 0.04
C SER A 254 -13.82 10.13 -0.84
N ASN A 255 -13.40 9.90 -2.07
CA ASN A 255 -14.02 8.93 -2.99
C ASN A 255 -13.48 7.50 -2.84
N GLY A 256 -12.58 7.24 -1.89
CA GLY A 256 -11.93 5.95 -1.70
C GLY A 256 -10.70 5.73 -2.58
N ALA A 257 -10.14 6.79 -3.16
CA ALA A 257 -8.89 6.68 -3.93
C ALA A 257 -7.73 6.24 -3.03
N THR A 258 -6.88 5.37 -3.57
CA THR A 258 -5.70 4.80 -2.88
C THR A 258 -4.39 5.32 -3.44
N GLN A 259 -4.44 6.35 -4.26
CA GLN A 259 -3.26 6.99 -4.83
C GLN A 259 -3.51 8.47 -5.07
N ALA A 260 -2.43 9.25 -5.10
CA ALA A 260 -2.45 10.67 -5.42
C ALA A 260 -1.36 11.01 -6.43
N HIS A 261 -1.70 11.96 -7.29
CA HIS A 261 -0.79 12.50 -8.28
C HIS A 261 -0.35 13.90 -7.86
N LEU A 262 0.95 14.13 -7.82
CA LEU A 262 1.52 15.40 -7.44
C LEU A 262 2.31 16.03 -8.60
N THR A 263 2.02 17.31 -8.88
CA THR A 263 2.80 18.16 -9.77
C THR A 263 3.27 19.36 -8.95
N ILE A 264 4.50 19.30 -8.47
CA ILE A 264 5.08 20.32 -7.59
C ILE A 264 6.50 20.69 -8.07
N PRO A 265 6.95 21.95 -7.82
CA PRO A 265 8.30 22.40 -8.20
C PRO A 265 9.41 21.63 -7.50
N ASN A 266 10.67 21.80 -7.98
CA ASN A 266 11.84 21.27 -7.29
C ASN A 266 11.94 21.83 -5.86
N GLY A 267 12.33 20.95 -4.93
CA GLY A 267 12.48 21.28 -3.52
C GLY A 267 12.30 20.09 -2.60
N SER A 268 12.45 20.32 -1.31
CA SER A 268 12.18 19.33 -0.27
C SER A 268 10.80 19.58 0.33
N TYR A 269 10.02 18.52 0.51
CA TYR A 269 8.65 18.57 0.98
C TYR A 269 8.42 17.56 2.08
N GLN A 270 7.60 17.96 3.07
CA GLN A 270 7.04 17.06 4.08
C GLN A 270 5.70 16.55 3.55
N LEU A 271 5.54 15.23 3.57
CA LEU A 271 4.31 14.53 3.25
C LEU A 271 3.71 13.99 4.54
N ARG A 272 2.48 14.33 4.82
CA ARG A 272 1.74 13.79 5.95
C ARG A 272 0.50 13.09 5.45
N LEU A 273 0.52 11.75 5.53
CA LEU A 273 -0.59 10.91 5.15
C LEU A 273 -1.40 10.54 6.39
N ARG A 274 -2.67 10.90 6.37
CA ARG A 274 -3.64 10.61 7.41
C ARG A 274 -4.65 9.57 6.91
N PHE A 275 -5.13 8.73 7.80
CA PHE A 275 -6.25 7.85 7.54
C PHE A 275 -7.38 8.23 8.49
N VAL A 276 -8.49 8.71 7.93
CA VAL A 276 -9.54 9.38 8.70
C VAL A 276 -10.89 8.69 8.54
N ASP A 277 -11.69 8.77 9.58
CA ASP A 277 -13.07 8.33 9.57
C ASP A 277 -13.92 9.09 8.56
N GLY A 278 -14.75 8.37 7.80
CA GLY A 278 -15.51 8.93 6.68
C GLY A 278 -16.58 9.95 7.09
N ALA A 279 -17.07 9.91 8.31
CA ALA A 279 -18.12 10.78 8.83
C ALA A 279 -17.54 11.94 9.67
N THR A 280 -16.64 11.63 10.60
CA THR A 280 -16.14 12.59 11.59
C THR A 280 -14.84 13.28 11.18
N ARG A 281 -14.11 12.75 10.19
CA ARG A 281 -12.78 13.17 9.76
C ARG A 281 -11.71 13.11 10.86
N ARG A 282 -11.98 12.36 11.93
CA ARG A 282 -10.97 12.09 12.97
C ARG A 282 -9.98 11.07 12.48
N ASP A 283 -8.73 11.23 12.88
CA ASP A 283 -7.70 10.24 12.60
C ASP A 283 -8.05 8.91 13.25
N LEU A 284 -8.04 7.86 12.45
CA LEU A 284 -8.23 6.47 12.90
C LEU A 284 -6.90 5.82 13.29
N LEU A 285 -5.81 6.33 12.73
CA LEU A 285 -4.45 5.84 12.92
C LEU A 285 -3.50 7.04 13.12
N PRO A 286 -2.35 6.82 13.77
CA PRO A 286 -1.27 7.79 13.74
C PRO A 286 -0.90 8.15 12.30
N ALA A 287 -0.70 9.44 12.02
CA ALA A 287 -0.32 9.90 10.70
C ALA A 287 1.08 9.34 10.32
N TYR A 288 1.23 9.01 9.04
CA TYR A 288 2.52 8.66 8.45
C TYR A 288 3.18 9.93 7.92
N GLU A 289 4.41 10.18 8.34
CA GLU A 289 5.17 11.36 7.95
C GLU A 289 6.44 10.95 7.20
N SER A 290 6.70 11.60 6.08
CA SER A 290 7.84 11.32 5.22
C SER A 290 8.31 12.58 4.52
N THR A 291 9.58 12.64 4.19
CA THR A 291 10.17 13.67 3.34
C THR A 291 10.32 13.16 1.91
N VAL A 292 10.08 14.02 0.93
CA VAL A 292 10.39 13.75 -0.48
C VAL A 292 11.18 14.90 -1.06
N VAL A 293 12.17 14.60 -1.89
CA VAL A 293 12.97 15.60 -2.60
C VAL A 293 12.60 15.56 -4.08
N VAL A 294 12.02 16.65 -4.57
CA VAL A 294 11.74 16.81 -6.01
C VAL A 294 12.97 17.42 -6.68
N SER A 295 13.64 16.68 -7.54
CA SER A 295 14.93 17.08 -8.14
C SER A 295 14.92 17.10 -9.67
N GLY A 296 13.78 16.86 -10.31
CA GLY A 296 13.64 16.89 -11.76
C GLY A 296 12.22 17.20 -12.19
N GLN A 297 12.08 17.64 -13.44
CA GLN A 297 10.79 17.81 -14.11
C GLN A 297 10.71 16.87 -15.29
N GLU A 298 9.72 15.98 -15.32
CA GLU A 298 9.46 15.18 -16.52
C GLU A 298 8.61 16.01 -17.49
N ARG A 299 8.97 15.96 -18.76
CA ARG A 299 8.09 16.47 -19.81
C ARG A 299 6.99 15.43 -20.00
N LEU A 300 5.73 15.85 -19.80
CA LEU A 300 4.54 15.05 -20.07
C LEU A 300 4.37 14.79 -21.57
#